data_5bfadaec63b6de18193ee3d9ec2d7da9
#
_entry.id   5bfadaec63b6de18193ee3d9ec2d7da9
#
_cell.length_a   1.000
_cell.length_b   1.000
_cell.length_c   1.000
_cell.angle_alpha   90.00
_cell.angle_beta   90.00
_cell.angle_gamma   90.00
#
_symmetry.space_group_name_H-M   'P 1'
#
loop_
_entity.id
_entity.type
_entity.pdbx_description
1 polymer ?
#
loop_
_entity_poly.entity_id
_entity_poly.type
_entity_poly.pdbx_seq_one_letter_code
_entity_poly.pdbx_strand_id
1 'polypeptide(L)'
;MAVDRRDGGAGQDVLRRVGEASVLILISLADGPKHGYALIQDIKELAGVELGPGTLYGALDRLERLGLIEPLPAEDRRHPYRITAPGAAALRVHLDSIERVSAAGRLRLQLGGI
;
A
#
# COMPACT_ATOMS: atom_id res chain seq x y z
N MET A 1 27.07 -13.36 2.70
CA MET A 1 26.64 -13.15 2.41
C MET A 1 25.85 -13.23 2.12
N ALA A 2 25.71 -13.23 1.76
CA ALA A 2 25.06 -13.16 1.18
C ALA A 2 23.97 -13.43 1.37
N VAL A 3 23.63 -13.42 1.67
CA VAL A 3 22.66 -13.60 1.95
C VAL A 3 21.81 -13.39 1.26
N ASP A 4 21.32 -13.60 0.84
CA ASP A 4 20.56 -13.49 0.08
C ASP A 4 19.45 -13.07 0.39
N ARG A 5 19.21 -12.27 0.23
CA ARG A 5 18.22 -11.74 0.49
C ARG A 5 17.22 -11.99 -0.32
N ARG A 6 17.26 -12.34 -1.35
CA ARG A 6 16.25 -12.47 -2.15
C ARG A 6 15.46 -13.48 -1.73
N ASP A 7 15.87 -14.29 -1.26
CA ASP A 7 15.18 -15.33 -0.91
C ASP A 7 14.33 -14.99 0.05
N GLY A 8 14.49 -14.21 0.59
CA GLY A 8 13.70 -14.00 1.49
C GLY A 8 12.68 -13.19 1.11
N GLY A 9 12.00 -13.41 0.24
CA GLY A 9 10.91 -12.59 -0.09
C GLY A 9 10.19 -12.11 1.12
N ALA A 10 10.15 -12.91 2.17
CA ALA A 10 9.42 -12.51 3.36
C ALA A 10 9.97 -11.25 3.98
N GLY A 11 11.24 -10.99 3.83
CA GLY A 11 11.85 -9.83 4.40
C GLY A 11 11.93 -8.65 3.46
N GLN A 12 11.49 -8.81 2.24
CA GLN A 12 11.61 -7.74 1.27
C GLN A 12 10.36 -6.90 1.21
N ASP A 13 10.58 -5.59 1.12
CA ASP A 13 9.47 -4.66 0.97
C ASP A 13 9.15 -4.53 -0.51
N VAL A 14 8.25 -5.38 -0.99
CA VAL A 14 7.89 -5.37 -2.39
C VAL A 14 7.13 -4.12 -2.78
N LEU A 15 6.59 -3.39 -1.81
CA LEU A 15 5.79 -2.20 -2.11
C LEU A 15 6.64 -0.98 -2.39
N ARG A 16 7.95 -1.04 -2.17
CA ARG A 16 8.80 0.10 -2.49
C ARG A 16 8.74 0.47 -3.94
N ARG A 17 8.44 -0.48 -4.81
CA ARG A 17 8.46 -0.24 -6.24
C ARG A 17 7.11 0.05 -6.85
N VAL A 18 6.04 -0.05 -6.08
CA VAL A 18 4.72 0.12 -6.66
C VAL A 18 4.16 1.52 -6.49
N GLY A 19 4.86 2.38 -5.73
CA GLY A 19 4.47 3.78 -5.65
C GLY A 19 3.51 4.08 -4.52
N GLU A 20 3.42 5.36 -4.21
CA GLU A 20 2.64 5.82 -3.07
C GLU A 20 1.16 5.53 -3.21
N ALA A 21 0.61 5.70 -4.42
CA ALA A 21 -0.81 5.45 -4.63
C ALA A 21 -1.18 4.01 -4.28
N SER A 22 -0.34 3.06 -4.68
CA SER A 22 -0.61 1.65 -4.40
C SER A 22 -0.57 1.36 -2.92
N VAL A 23 0.36 1.95 -2.20
CA VAL A 23 0.44 1.76 -0.75
C VAL A 23 -0.80 2.33 -0.07
N LEU A 24 -1.23 3.52 -0.48
CA LEU A 24 -2.41 4.14 0.11
C LEU A 24 -3.68 3.32 -0.16
N ILE A 25 -3.77 2.72 -1.34
CA ILE A 25 -4.89 1.85 -1.66
C ILE A 25 -4.91 0.64 -0.73
N LEU A 26 -3.75 0.01 -0.50
CA LEU A 26 -3.70 -1.13 0.39
C LEU A 26 -4.07 -0.75 1.82
N ILE A 27 -3.61 0.41 2.27
CA ILE A 27 -3.97 0.90 3.60
C ILE A 27 -5.48 1.11 3.69
N SER A 28 -6.06 1.72 2.67
CA SER A 28 -7.48 1.97 2.66
C SER A 28 -8.29 0.68 2.68
N LEU A 29 -7.84 -0.34 1.97
CA LEU A 29 -8.54 -1.61 1.90
C LEU A 29 -8.30 -2.50 3.12
N ALA A 30 -7.36 -2.14 3.97
CA ALA A 30 -6.99 -3.00 5.10
C ALA A 30 -8.14 -3.24 6.07
N ASP A 31 -9.08 -2.30 6.17
CA ASP A 31 -10.20 -2.46 7.09
C ASP A 31 -11.49 -2.93 6.41
N GLY A 32 -11.44 -3.24 5.12
CA GLY A 32 -12.61 -3.78 4.44
C GLY A 32 -12.64 -3.41 2.97
N PRO A 33 -13.49 -4.10 2.19
CA PRO A 33 -13.60 -3.84 0.76
C PRO A 33 -14.14 -2.45 0.45
N LYS A 34 -13.71 -1.89 -0.66
CA LYS A 34 -14.18 -0.59 -1.13
C LYS A 34 -14.17 -0.55 -2.65
N HIS A 35 -15.11 0.18 -3.22
CA HIS A 35 -15.10 0.45 -4.66
C HIS A 35 -14.31 1.74 -4.91
N GLY A 36 -14.04 2.04 -6.19
CA GLY A 36 -13.13 3.13 -6.56
C GLY A 36 -13.44 4.47 -5.94
N TYR A 37 -14.72 4.87 -5.97
CA TYR A 37 -15.08 6.17 -5.43
C TYR A 37 -14.80 6.24 -3.93
N ALA A 38 -15.15 5.19 -3.20
CA ALA A 38 -14.90 5.15 -1.77
C ALA A 38 -13.41 5.17 -1.46
N LEU A 39 -12.60 4.53 -2.31
CA LEU A 39 -11.15 4.59 -2.16
C LEU A 39 -10.63 6.02 -2.28
N ILE A 40 -11.09 6.74 -3.30
CA ILE A 40 -10.65 8.12 -3.50
C ILE A 40 -10.99 8.97 -2.28
N GLN A 41 -12.22 8.82 -1.76
CA GLN A 41 -12.65 9.59 -0.60
C GLN A 41 -11.85 9.22 0.64
N ASP A 42 -11.66 7.93 0.88
CA ASP A 42 -10.96 7.48 2.07
C ASP A 42 -9.50 7.91 2.05
N ILE A 43 -8.84 7.80 0.91
CA ILE A 43 -7.44 8.19 0.80
C ILE A 43 -7.27 9.69 1.01
N LYS A 44 -8.23 10.47 0.52
CA LYS A 44 -8.19 11.91 0.76
C LYS A 44 -8.26 12.21 2.25
N GLU A 45 -9.12 11.50 2.97
CA GLU A 45 -9.26 11.73 4.40
C GLU A 45 -8.05 11.26 5.18
N LEU A 46 -7.52 10.10 4.85
CA LEU A 46 -6.43 9.55 5.67
C LEU A 46 -5.07 10.16 5.36
N ALA A 47 -4.86 10.62 4.14
CA ALA A 47 -3.54 11.08 3.73
C ALA A 47 -3.52 12.48 3.11
N GLY A 48 -4.68 13.07 2.88
CA GLY A 48 -4.73 14.37 2.23
C GLY A 48 -4.33 14.34 0.77
N VAL A 49 -4.34 13.16 0.16
CA VAL A 49 -3.92 12.98 -1.23
C VAL A 49 -5.14 12.81 -2.10
N GLU A 50 -5.21 13.58 -3.18
CA GLU A 50 -6.31 13.46 -4.12
C GLU A 50 -5.85 12.65 -5.33
N LEU A 51 -6.38 11.45 -5.47
CA LEU A 51 -6.05 10.60 -6.60
C LEU A 51 -7.04 10.83 -7.72
N GLY A 52 -6.52 11.02 -8.92
CA GLY A 52 -7.37 11.05 -10.08
C GLY A 52 -7.76 9.63 -10.50
N PRO A 53 -8.81 9.49 -11.32
CA PRO A 53 -9.25 8.16 -11.74
C PRO A 53 -8.19 7.37 -12.47
N GLY A 54 -7.41 8.02 -13.33
CA GLY A 54 -6.36 7.32 -14.07
C GLY A 54 -5.31 6.73 -13.16
N THR A 55 -4.86 7.50 -12.17
CA THR A 55 -3.87 7.05 -11.22
C THR A 55 -4.44 5.91 -10.37
N LEU A 56 -5.68 6.07 -9.92
CA LEU A 56 -6.32 5.05 -9.11
C LEU A 56 -6.44 3.72 -9.85
N TYR A 57 -7.03 3.75 -11.06
CA TYR A 57 -7.28 2.49 -11.76
C TYR A 57 -6.01 1.86 -12.30
N GLY A 58 -5.00 2.68 -12.62
CA GLY A 58 -3.68 2.14 -12.97
C GLY A 58 -3.05 1.40 -11.80
N ALA A 59 -3.16 1.97 -10.60
CA ALA A 59 -2.62 1.32 -9.41
C ALA A 59 -3.41 0.06 -9.05
N LEU A 60 -4.73 0.11 -9.16
CA LEU A 60 -5.56 -1.06 -8.89
C LEU A 60 -5.19 -2.21 -9.84
N ASP A 61 -5.02 -1.89 -11.12
CA ASP A 61 -4.65 -2.91 -12.09
C ASP A 61 -3.31 -3.55 -11.73
N ARG A 62 -2.34 -2.74 -11.33
CA ARG A 62 -1.02 -3.23 -10.96
C ARG A 62 -1.09 -4.12 -9.73
N LEU A 63 -1.84 -3.67 -8.71
CA LEU A 63 -1.98 -4.45 -7.48
C LEU A 63 -2.69 -5.78 -7.72
N GLU A 64 -3.68 -5.76 -8.58
CA GLU A 64 -4.40 -6.99 -8.91
C GLU A 64 -3.47 -7.98 -9.62
N ARG A 65 -2.67 -7.50 -10.55
CA ARG A 65 -1.73 -8.37 -11.26
C ARG A 65 -0.69 -8.96 -10.33
N LEU A 66 -0.34 -8.24 -9.27
CA LEU A 66 0.60 -8.75 -8.28
C LEU A 66 -0.07 -9.68 -7.26
N GLY A 67 -1.37 -9.82 -7.32
CA GLY A 67 -2.09 -10.69 -6.38
C GLY A 67 -2.29 -10.08 -5.00
N LEU A 68 -2.11 -8.77 -4.87
CA LEU A 68 -2.21 -8.10 -3.57
C LEU A 68 -3.62 -7.62 -3.26
N ILE A 69 -4.45 -7.49 -4.28
CA ILE A 69 -5.88 -7.22 -4.12
C ILE A 69 -6.63 -8.12 -5.09
N GLU A 70 -7.94 -8.26 -4.88
CA GLU A 70 -8.78 -8.99 -5.81
C GLU A 70 -10.11 -8.29 -5.96
N PRO A 71 -10.68 -8.34 -7.18
CA PRO A 71 -12.01 -7.76 -7.37
C PRO A 71 -13.05 -8.68 -6.77
N LEU A 72 -14.12 -8.07 -6.27
CA LEU A 72 -15.28 -8.82 -5.75
C LEU A 72 -16.41 -8.66 -6.76
N PRO A 73 -17.48 -9.49 -6.63
CA PRO A 73 -18.60 -9.35 -7.53
C PRO A 73 -19.16 -7.93 -7.53
N ALA A 74 -19.56 -7.46 -8.68
CA ALA A 74 -20.07 -6.11 -8.83
C ALA A 74 -21.40 -5.96 -8.08
N GLU A 75 -21.62 -4.77 -7.51
CA GLU A 75 -22.87 -4.42 -6.86
C GLU A 75 -23.35 -3.12 -7.44
N ASP A 76 -24.51 -3.11 -8.08
CA ASP A 76 -25.07 -1.90 -8.65
C ASP A 76 -24.05 -1.13 -9.50
N ARG A 77 -23.39 -1.83 -10.40
CA ARG A 77 -22.39 -1.25 -11.29
C ARG A 77 -21.10 -0.82 -10.60
N ARG A 78 -20.99 -1.06 -9.29
CA ARG A 78 -19.76 -0.77 -8.57
C ARG A 78 -18.92 -2.02 -8.51
N HIS A 79 -17.61 -1.83 -8.57
CA HIS A 79 -16.67 -2.94 -8.56
C HIS A 79 -15.78 -2.81 -7.33
N PRO A 80 -16.20 -3.46 -6.23
CA PRO A 80 -15.37 -3.37 -5.02
C PRO A 80 -14.14 -4.25 -5.14
N TYR A 81 -13.13 -3.89 -4.38
CA TYR A 81 -11.88 -4.64 -4.29
C TYR A 81 -11.62 -4.98 -2.85
N ARG A 82 -10.87 -6.04 -2.63
CA ARG A 82 -10.51 -6.48 -1.31
C ARG A 82 -9.01 -6.76 -1.26
N ILE A 83 -8.38 -6.44 -0.13
CA ILE A 83 -6.97 -6.80 0.06
C ILE A 83 -6.90 -8.32 0.27
N THR A 84 -5.87 -8.94 -0.29
CA THR A 84 -5.68 -10.39 -0.14
C THR A 84 -4.73 -10.65 1.03
N ALA A 85 -4.60 -11.92 1.43
CA ALA A 85 -3.63 -12.27 2.47
C ALA A 85 -2.20 -11.89 2.06
N PRO A 86 -1.77 -12.15 0.82
CA PRO A 86 -0.46 -11.64 0.39
C PRO A 86 -0.38 -10.12 0.43
N GLY A 87 -1.48 -9.43 0.10
CA GLY A 87 -1.50 -7.97 0.17
C GLY A 87 -1.32 -7.46 1.58
N ALA A 88 -2.00 -8.08 2.54
CA ALA A 88 -1.87 -7.69 3.94
C ALA A 88 -0.45 -7.95 4.44
N ALA A 89 0.14 -9.09 4.06
CA ALA A 89 1.50 -9.42 4.46
C ALA A 89 2.49 -8.40 3.89
N ALA A 90 2.33 -8.06 2.61
CA ALA A 90 3.21 -7.08 1.97
C ALA A 90 3.07 -5.71 2.62
N LEU A 91 1.84 -5.35 2.99
CA LEU A 91 1.62 -4.06 3.64
C LEU A 91 2.30 -4.02 5.01
N ARG A 92 2.22 -5.10 5.79
CA ARG A 92 2.89 -5.13 7.10
C ARG A 92 4.39 -4.93 6.97
N VAL A 93 5.01 -5.61 6.02
CA VAL A 93 6.46 -5.46 5.79
C VAL A 93 6.79 -4.03 5.44
N HIS A 94 5.98 -3.42 4.57
CA HIS A 94 6.22 -2.05 4.14
C HIS A 94 6.06 -1.07 5.31
N LEU A 95 5.02 -1.24 6.12
CA LEU A 95 4.80 -0.36 7.26
C LEU A 95 5.94 -0.47 8.27
N ASP A 96 6.42 -1.69 8.52
CA ASP A 96 7.57 -1.87 9.41
C ASP A 96 8.79 -1.15 8.89
N SER A 97 9.00 -1.19 7.58
CA SER A 97 10.12 -0.50 6.96
C SER A 97 10.00 1.01 7.11
N ILE A 98 8.81 1.55 6.88
CA ILE A 98 8.57 2.98 7.03
C ILE A 98 8.82 3.43 8.46
N GLU A 99 8.38 2.63 9.43
CA GLU A 99 8.58 2.97 10.83
C GLU A 99 10.05 3.03 11.19
N ARG A 100 10.82 2.05 10.72
CA ARG A 100 12.26 2.05 10.99
C ARG A 100 12.95 3.28 10.40
N VAL A 101 12.62 3.61 9.17
CA VAL A 101 13.22 4.76 8.50
C VAL A 101 12.82 6.06 9.19
N SER A 102 11.54 6.17 9.55
CA SER A 102 11.04 7.35 10.24
C SER A 102 11.74 7.54 11.58
N ALA A 103 11.89 6.44 12.34
CA ALA A 103 12.56 6.51 13.63
C ALA A 103 14.02 6.91 13.48
N ALA A 104 14.70 6.36 12.47
CA ALA A 104 16.09 6.72 12.22
C ALA A 104 16.24 8.19 11.86
N GLY A 105 15.32 8.70 11.05
CA GLY A 105 15.37 10.11 10.67
C GLY A 105 15.15 11.03 11.85
N ARG A 106 14.16 10.71 12.68
CA ARG A 106 13.88 11.54 13.85
C ARG A 106 15.06 11.57 14.81
N LEU A 107 15.67 10.39 15.03
CA LEU A 107 16.83 10.31 15.90
C LEU A 107 17.98 11.16 15.39
N ARG A 108 18.24 11.07 14.09
CA ARG A 108 19.35 11.84 13.52
C ARG A 108 19.13 13.33 13.56
N LEU A 109 17.88 13.77 13.39
CA LEU A 109 17.55 15.17 13.55
C LEU A 109 17.85 15.64 14.97
N GLN A 110 17.53 14.82 15.98
CA GLN A 110 17.84 15.17 17.36
C GLN A 110 19.34 15.23 17.59
N LEU A 111 20.09 14.27 17.08
CA LEU A 111 21.53 14.23 17.25
C LEU A 111 22.22 15.38 16.54
N GLY A 112 21.62 15.87 15.46
CA GLY A 112 22.18 17.02 14.72
C GLY A 112 21.86 18.36 15.34
N GLY A 113 21.04 18.41 16.40
CA GLY A 113 20.75 19.65 17.07
C GLY A 113 19.69 20.51 16.40
N ILE A 114 18.86 19.93 15.53
CA ILE A 114 17.83 20.70 14.84
C ILE A 114 16.47 20.58 15.51
#